data_587f6506109630d9d80382cedf36006e
#
_entry.id   587f6506109630d9d80382cedf36006e
#
_cell.length_a   1.000
_cell.length_b   1.000
_cell.length_c   1.000
_cell.angle_alpha   90.00
_cell.angle_beta   90.00
_cell.angle_gamma   90.00
#
_symmetry.space_group_name_H-M   'P 1'
#
loop_
_entity.id
_entity.type
_entity.pdbx_description
1 polymer ?
#
loop_
_entity_poly.entity_id
_entity_poly.type
_entity_poly.pdbx_seq_one_letter_code
_entity_poly.pdbx_strand_id
1 'polypeptide(L)'
;MDILTSDYLLLGLAAVLAGLIDSVVGGGGLIQLPALLSVFPQAAPATLFGTNKLSAIWGTAFAARSYAQRLTLRWHIALPASAAALICAFLGARAVSLFPQELLRKALPFILLAVAVYVFRRKSFGSETRTEGESDKRFGLALLTGGVIGFYDGLFGPGTGSFLIFVFVRFFHLDFLQASAIAKVVNVACNFAALAWFAGAGHVIWPLGLFMAGCNIFGSIIGTRLALKGGTSFVRTLFLLVVGLLIIKTGYDGFFRA
;
A
#
# COMPACT_ATOMS: atom_id res chain seq x y z
N MET A 1 15.01 10.20 21.38
CA MET A 1 15.06 8.87 20.72
C MET A 1 16.36 8.80 19.98
N ASP A 2 17.36 8.16 20.59
CA ASP A 2 18.67 8.00 19.94
C ASP A 2 18.55 6.86 18.92
N ILE A 3 18.53 7.22 17.63
CA ILE A 3 18.47 6.27 16.53
C ILE A 3 19.90 5.89 16.20
N LEU A 4 20.24 4.61 16.32
CA LEU A 4 21.57 4.10 15.99
C LEU A 4 21.77 4.08 14.46
N THR A 5 23.02 4.15 14.02
CA THR A 5 23.35 4.08 12.59
C THR A 5 22.83 2.77 11.95
N SER A 6 22.85 1.66 12.70
CA SER A 6 22.29 0.37 12.28
C SER A 6 20.78 0.43 12.00
N ASP A 7 20.02 1.23 12.77
CA ASP A 7 18.57 1.39 12.60
C ASP A 7 18.24 2.14 11.31
N TYR A 8 19.01 3.19 11.00
CA TYR A 8 18.88 3.89 9.73
C TYR A 8 19.18 2.97 8.55
N LEU A 9 20.20 2.12 8.64
CA LEU A 9 20.53 1.16 7.59
C LEU A 9 19.39 0.15 7.38
N LEU A 10 18.88 -0.45 8.46
CA LEU A 10 17.77 -1.40 8.42
C LEU A 10 16.52 -0.78 7.83
N LEU A 11 16.12 0.41 8.31
CA LEU A 11 14.92 1.10 7.86
C LEU A 11 15.07 1.63 6.42
N GLY A 12 16.27 2.06 6.04
CA GLY A 12 16.60 2.44 4.67
C GLY A 12 16.45 1.27 3.69
N LEU A 13 17.03 0.11 4.02
CA LEU A 13 16.86 -1.11 3.22
C LEU A 13 15.40 -1.56 3.14
N ALA A 14 14.70 -1.55 4.27
CA ALA A 14 13.26 -1.84 4.30
C ALA A 14 12.46 -0.88 3.42
N ALA A 15 12.81 0.42 3.41
CA ALA A 15 12.15 1.42 2.58
C ALA A 15 12.44 1.23 1.09
N VAL A 16 13.67 0.87 0.70
CA VAL A 16 14.01 0.53 -0.70
C VAL A 16 13.19 -0.68 -1.16
N LEU A 17 13.18 -1.77 -0.39
CA LEU A 17 12.40 -2.97 -0.71
C LEU A 17 10.91 -2.69 -0.75
N ALA A 18 10.41 -1.89 0.21
CA ALA A 18 9.02 -1.46 0.23
C ALA A 18 8.65 -0.68 -1.03
N GLY A 19 9.46 0.30 -1.44
CA GLY A 19 9.24 1.08 -2.64
C GLY A 19 9.27 0.24 -3.92
N LEU A 20 10.21 -0.70 -4.01
CA LEU A 20 10.32 -1.63 -5.13
C LEU A 20 9.07 -2.51 -5.25
N ILE A 21 8.68 -3.17 -4.17
CA ILE A 21 7.52 -4.08 -4.15
C ILE A 21 6.22 -3.29 -4.30
N ASP A 22 6.10 -2.15 -3.59
CA ASP A 22 4.90 -1.32 -3.68
C ASP A 22 4.66 -0.84 -5.11
N SER A 23 5.69 -0.35 -5.79
CA SER A 23 5.55 0.17 -7.15
C SER A 23 5.06 -0.87 -8.15
N VAL A 24 5.34 -2.15 -7.95
CA VAL A 24 4.93 -3.24 -8.87
C VAL A 24 3.58 -3.83 -8.48
N VAL A 25 3.47 -4.30 -7.22
CA VAL A 25 2.33 -5.13 -6.80
C VAL A 25 1.55 -4.57 -5.62
N GLY A 26 1.99 -3.45 -5.06
CA GLY A 26 1.44 -2.91 -3.83
C GLY A 26 1.93 -3.67 -2.59
N GLY A 27 1.67 -3.11 -1.42
CA GLY A 27 2.00 -3.78 -0.17
C GLY A 27 3.33 -3.39 0.46
N GLY A 28 3.95 -2.28 0.05
CA GLY A 28 5.18 -1.77 0.68
C GLY A 28 5.07 -1.60 2.19
N GLY A 29 3.89 -1.23 2.69
CA GLY A 29 3.62 -1.13 4.12
C GLY A 29 3.75 -2.45 4.88
N LEU A 30 3.59 -3.60 4.21
CA LEU A 30 3.81 -4.95 4.79
C LEU A 30 5.28 -5.22 5.13
N ILE A 31 6.21 -4.47 4.55
CA ILE A 31 7.64 -4.55 4.83
C ILE A 31 8.05 -3.43 5.80
N GLN A 32 7.63 -2.22 5.50
CA GLN A 32 8.11 -1.02 6.18
C GLN A 32 7.54 -0.88 7.61
N LEU A 33 6.25 -1.21 7.83
CA LEU A 33 5.64 -1.13 9.15
C LEU A 33 6.22 -2.14 10.15
N PRO A 34 6.38 -3.44 9.83
CA PRO A 34 7.08 -4.36 10.74
C PRO A 34 8.50 -3.92 11.07
N ALA A 35 9.25 -3.35 10.10
CA ALA A 35 10.58 -2.82 10.34
C ALA A 35 10.54 -1.63 11.32
N LEU A 36 9.61 -0.69 11.14
CA LEU A 36 9.40 0.43 12.08
C LEU A 36 9.00 -0.05 13.48
N LEU A 37 8.09 -1.04 13.57
CA LEU A 37 7.67 -1.62 14.85
C LEU A 37 8.80 -2.34 15.58
N SER A 38 9.72 -2.99 14.84
CA SER A 38 10.86 -3.71 15.43
C SER A 38 11.91 -2.74 16.00
N VAL A 39 12.13 -1.60 15.34
CA VAL A 39 13.09 -0.57 15.79
C VAL A 39 12.50 0.30 16.89
N PHE A 40 11.20 0.60 16.81
CA PHE A 40 10.51 1.47 17.76
C PHE A 40 9.36 0.76 18.48
N PRO A 41 9.62 -0.29 19.28
CA PRO A 41 8.56 -1.06 19.91
C PRO A 41 7.74 -0.27 20.93
N GLN A 42 8.28 0.83 21.46
CA GLN A 42 7.60 1.70 22.43
C GLN A 42 6.89 2.90 21.79
N ALA A 43 7.12 3.18 20.50
CA ALA A 43 6.46 4.30 19.84
C ALA A 43 4.96 4.05 19.67
N ALA A 44 4.17 5.12 19.70
CA ALA A 44 2.75 5.03 19.42
C ALA A 44 2.51 4.49 17.99
N PRO A 45 1.62 3.50 17.77
CA PRO A 45 1.32 2.98 16.44
C PRO A 45 0.95 4.07 15.43
N ALA A 46 0.18 5.08 15.84
CA ALA A 46 -0.19 6.21 15.01
C ALA A 46 1.05 6.96 14.46
N THR A 47 2.11 7.11 15.28
CA THR A 47 3.36 7.78 14.87
C THR A 47 4.13 6.94 13.85
N LEU A 48 4.13 5.63 13.99
CA LEU A 48 4.75 4.73 13.02
C LEU A 48 3.94 4.70 11.71
N PHE A 49 2.62 4.74 11.79
CA PHE A 49 1.75 4.85 10.61
C PHE A 49 1.99 6.15 9.86
N GLY A 50 2.00 7.30 10.55
CA GLY A 50 2.27 8.59 9.92
C GLY A 50 3.64 8.66 9.27
N THR A 51 4.68 8.15 9.94
CA THR A 51 6.05 8.06 9.40
C THR A 51 6.12 7.17 8.16
N ASN A 52 5.42 6.03 8.19
CA ASN A 52 5.29 5.14 7.02
C ASN A 52 4.58 5.84 5.85
N LYS A 53 3.49 6.59 6.11
CA LYS A 53 2.77 7.34 5.08
C LYS A 53 3.64 8.43 4.46
N LEU A 54 4.42 9.15 5.27
CA LEU A 54 5.39 10.13 4.78
C LEU A 54 6.43 9.49 3.85
N SER A 55 6.95 8.34 4.22
CA SER A 55 7.90 7.61 3.37
C SER A 55 7.24 7.10 2.08
N ALA A 56 6.09 6.46 2.18
CA ALA A 56 5.46 5.77 1.07
C ALA A 56 4.90 6.71 -0.01
N ILE A 57 4.37 7.88 0.37
CA ILE A 57 3.70 8.78 -0.59
C ILE A 57 4.59 9.17 -1.75
N TRP A 58 5.87 9.42 -1.52
CA TRP A 58 6.80 9.87 -2.54
C TRP A 58 7.13 8.79 -3.57
N GLY A 59 7.42 7.57 -3.11
CA GLY A 59 7.65 6.44 -4.01
C GLY A 59 6.40 6.04 -4.79
N THR A 60 5.23 6.06 -4.13
CA THR A 60 3.94 5.78 -4.78
C THR A 60 3.58 6.85 -5.81
N ALA A 61 3.82 8.14 -5.50
CA ALA A 61 3.61 9.25 -6.44
C ALA A 61 4.55 9.16 -7.65
N PHE A 62 5.81 8.79 -7.43
CA PHE A 62 6.75 8.54 -8.52
C PHE A 62 6.27 7.40 -9.43
N ALA A 63 5.82 6.28 -8.84
CA ALA A 63 5.26 5.16 -9.60
C ALA A 63 4.01 5.56 -10.39
N ALA A 64 3.05 6.25 -9.74
CA ALA A 64 1.82 6.74 -10.38
C ALA A 64 2.13 7.64 -11.59
N ARG A 65 3.06 8.60 -11.44
CA ARG A 65 3.51 9.47 -12.53
C ARG A 65 4.15 8.67 -13.66
N SER A 66 5.05 7.74 -13.33
CA SER A 66 5.78 6.93 -14.32
C SER A 66 4.83 6.05 -15.14
N TYR A 67 3.83 5.47 -14.49
CA TYR A 67 2.79 4.70 -15.20
C TYR A 67 1.91 5.61 -16.05
N ALA A 68 1.47 6.77 -15.53
CA ALA A 68 0.62 7.70 -16.27
C ALA A 68 1.29 8.28 -17.53
N GLN A 69 2.63 8.35 -17.55
CA GLN A 69 3.39 8.79 -18.72
C GLN A 69 3.54 7.71 -19.79
N ARG A 70 3.34 6.44 -19.45
CA ARG A 70 3.64 5.31 -20.36
C ARG A 70 2.43 4.42 -20.68
N LEU A 71 1.35 4.57 -19.93
CA LEU A 71 0.12 3.79 -20.07
C LEU A 71 -1.08 4.70 -20.23
N THR A 72 -2.03 4.30 -21.04
CA THR A 72 -3.34 4.96 -21.11
C THR A 72 -4.18 4.56 -19.91
N LEU A 73 -4.21 5.41 -18.88
CA LEU A 73 -4.98 5.15 -17.68
C LEU A 73 -6.48 5.38 -17.90
N ARG A 74 -7.31 4.54 -17.30
CA ARG A 74 -8.77 4.72 -17.30
C ARG A 74 -9.17 5.71 -16.20
N TRP A 75 -9.03 7.00 -16.49
CA TRP A 75 -9.29 8.09 -15.55
C TRP A 75 -10.72 8.11 -15.01
N HIS A 76 -11.70 7.65 -15.77
CA HIS A 76 -13.09 7.49 -15.34
C HIS A 76 -13.27 6.47 -14.19
N ILE A 77 -12.29 5.60 -13.95
CA ILE A 77 -12.20 4.70 -12.79
C ILE A 77 -11.29 5.29 -11.71
N ALA A 78 -10.13 5.80 -12.11
CA ALA A 78 -9.12 6.27 -11.18
C ALA A 78 -9.57 7.48 -10.37
N LEU A 79 -10.19 8.49 -11.01
CA LEU A 79 -10.60 9.73 -10.34
C LEU A 79 -11.69 9.53 -9.28
N PRO A 80 -12.84 8.86 -9.57
CA PRO A 80 -13.86 8.65 -8.55
C PRO A 80 -13.35 7.76 -7.41
N ALA A 81 -12.57 6.72 -7.70
CA ALA A 81 -11.95 5.90 -6.67
C ALA A 81 -10.99 6.72 -5.79
N SER A 82 -10.16 7.60 -6.39
CA SER A 82 -9.24 8.46 -5.64
C SER A 82 -9.97 9.50 -4.78
N ALA A 83 -11.05 10.10 -5.29
CA ALA A 83 -11.84 11.07 -4.54
C ALA A 83 -12.49 10.45 -3.29
N ALA A 84 -13.11 9.29 -3.45
CA ALA A 84 -13.68 8.54 -2.32
C ALA A 84 -12.58 8.06 -1.36
N ALA A 85 -11.45 7.59 -1.89
CA ALA A 85 -10.32 7.14 -1.08
C ALA A 85 -9.70 8.27 -0.25
N LEU A 86 -9.59 9.48 -0.80
CA LEU A 86 -9.06 10.64 -0.10
C LEU A 86 -9.91 10.97 1.14
N ILE A 87 -11.22 11.02 0.99
CA ILE A 87 -12.14 11.32 2.10
C ILE A 87 -12.10 10.19 3.14
N CYS A 88 -12.26 8.95 2.68
CA CYS A 88 -12.37 7.81 3.58
C CYS A 88 -11.04 7.44 4.25
N ALA A 89 -9.88 7.64 3.60
CA ALA A 89 -8.59 7.45 4.22
C ALA A 89 -8.30 8.48 5.32
N PHE A 90 -8.74 9.73 5.14
CA PHE A 90 -8.68 10.73 6.20
C PHE A 90 -9.50 10.30 7.42
N LEU A 91 -10.74 9.82 7.19
CA LEU A 91 -11.60 9.32 8.26
C LEU A 91 -11.01 8.07 8.92
N GLY A 92 -10.43 7.15 8.14
CA GLY A 92 -9.73 5.97 8.66
C GLY A 92 -8.53 6.33 9.53
N ALA A 93 -7.70 7.28 9.09
CA ALA A 93 -6.55 7.77 9.87
C ALA A 93 -7.00 8.45 11.17
N ARG A 94 -8.09 9.23 11.11
CA ARG A 94 -8.70 9.81 12.33
C ARG A 94 -9.20 8.73 13.27
N ALA A 95 -9.79 7.67 12.76
CA ALA A 95 -10.30 6.57 13.57
C ALA A 95 -9.20 5.85 14.37
N VAL A 96 -7.95 5.84 13.90
CA VAL A 96 -6.80 5.28 14.65
C VAL A 96 -6.70 5.90 16.05
N SER A 97 -6.95 7.19 16.17
CA SER A 97 -6.86 7.93 17.44
C SER A 97 -7.96 7.53 18.45
N LEU A 98 -9.03 6.88 17.97
CA LEU A 98 -10.15 6.43 18.82
C LEU A 98 -9.91 5.05 19.43
N PHE A 99 -8.93 4.30 18.91
CA PHE A 99 -8.63 2.96 19.40
C PHE A 99 -7.50 2.97 20.43
N PRO A 100 -7.61 2.16 21.50
CA PRO A 100 -6.51 1.96 22.43
C PRO A 100 -5.27 1.45 21.69
N GLN A 101 -4.11 2.05 22.00
CA GLN A 101 -2.85 1.69 21.32
C GLN A 101 -2.49 0.21 21.48
N GLU A 102 -2.83 -0.36 22.62
CA GLU A 102 -2.61 -1.78 22.91
C GLU A 102 -3.45 -2.70 21.99
N LEU A 103 -4.71 -2.32 21.75
CA LEU A 103 -5.59 -3.05 20.82
C LEU A 103 -5.03 -3.01 19.38
N LEU A 104 -4.57 -1.84 18.93
CA LEU A 104 -3.97 -1.69 17.60
C LEU A 104 -2.71 -2.56 17.46
N ARG A 105 -1.84 -2.59 18.46
CA ARG A 105 -0.63 -3.43 18.46
C ARG A 105 -0.96 -4.92 18.38
N LYS A 106 -1.93 -5.38 19.17
CA LYS A 106 -2.37 -6.78 19.16
C LYS A 106 -3.11 -7.15 17.88
N ALA A 107 -3.91 -6.24 17.30
CA ALA A 107 -4.66 -6.48 16.08
C ALA A 107 -3.78 -6.53 14.81
N LEU A 108 -2.69 -5.76 14.76
CA LEU A 108 -1.82 -5.63 13.58
C LEU A 108 -1.35 -6.99 13.01
N PRO A 109 -0.78 -7.93 13.78
CA PRO A 109 -0.34 -9.22 13.25
C PRO A 109 -1.50 -10.03 12.64
N PHE A 110 -2.67 -10.01 13.28
CA PHE A 110 -3.86 -10.74 12.78
C PHE A 110 -4.40 -10.12 11.50
N ILE A 111 -4.40 -8.79 11.40
CA ILE A 111 -4.82 -8.08 10.19
C ILE A 111 -3.86 -8.38 9.05
N LEU A 112 -2.55 -8.31 9.30
CA LEU A 112 -1.52 -8.67 8.32
C LEU A 112 -1.68 -10.12 7.84
N LEU A 113 -1.98 -11.05 8.76
CA LEU A 113 -2.24 -12.45 8.45
C LEU A 113 -3.52 -12.60 7.61
N ALA A 114 -4.61 -11.98 8.01
CA ALA A 114 -5.89 -12.04 7.29
C ALA A 114 -5.74 -11.51 5.85
N VAL A 115 -5.03 -10.40 5.69
CA VAL A 115 -4.70 -9.81 4.38
C VAL A 115 -3.89 -10.79 3.54
N ALA A 116 -2.82 -11.34 4.11
CA ALA A 116 -1.96 -12.29 3.43
C ALA A 116 -2.74 -13.53 2.98
N VAL A 117 -3.54 -14.15 3.87
CA VAL A 117 -4.38 -15.33 3.56
C VAL A 117 -5.43 -15.02 2.50
N TYR A 118 -6.09 -13.85 2.57
CA TYR A 118 -7.10 -13.44 1.59
C TYR A 118 -6.53 -13.35 0.18
N VAL A 119 -5.38 -12.69 0.05
CA VAL A 119 -4.71 -12.51 -1.25
C VAL A 119 -4.26 -13.86 -1.83
N PHE A 120 -3.80 -14.80 -0.99
CA PHE A 120 -3.34 -16.13 -1.41
C PHE A 120 -4.45 -17.05 -1.91
N ARG A 121 -5.60 -17.09 -1.23
CA ARG A 121 -6.68 -18.04 -1.56
C ARG A 121 -7.23 -17.87 -2.98
N ARG A 122 -6.89 -16.79 -3.69
CA ARG A 122 -7.43 -16.48 -5.02
C ARG A 122 -6.37 -16.53 -6.13
N LYS A 123 -5.95 -17.75 -6.46
CA LYS A 123 -4.87 -18.08 -7.43
C LYS A 123 -5.13 -17.75 -8.91
N SER A 124 -6.36 -17.46 -9.35
CA SER A 124 -6.66 -17.28 -10.79
C SER A 124 -7.23 -15.92 -11.11
N PHE A 125 -6.38 -14.96 -11.50
CA PHE A 125 -6.79 -13.63 -11.90
C PHE A 125 -6.01 -13.10 -13.12
N GLY A 126 -6.76 -12.44 -14.03
CA GLY A 126 -6.26 -11.38 -14.88
C GLY A 126 -5.48 -11.79 -16.12
N SER A 127 -6.04 -12.64 -16.95
CA SER A 127 -5.53 -12.88 -18.31
C SER A 127 -6.37 -12.27 -19.45
N GLU A 128 -7.56 -11.75 -19.16
CA GLU A 128 -8.45 -11.23 -20.20
C GLU A 128 -8.97 -9.84 -19.84
N THR A 129 -8.62 -8.87 -20.68
CA THR A 129 -9.28 -7.55 -20.72
C THR A 129 -10.62 -7.74 -21.43
N ARG A 130 -11.73 -7.72 -20.72
CA ARG A 130 -13.05 -7.65 -21.35
C ARG A 130 -13.42 -6.21 -21.64
N THR A 131 -13.85 -5.99 -22.88
CA THR A 131 -14.32 -4.73 -23.41
C THR A 131 -15.64 -4.27 -22.77
N GLU A 132 -15.75 -3.01 -22.65
CA GLU A 132 -16.81 -2.05 -22.33
C GLU A 132 -18.24 -2.55 -22.23
N GLY A 133 -18.86 -2.24 -21.11
CA GLY A 133 -20.28 -2.24 -20.84
C GLY A 133 -20.60 -1.61 -19.49
N GLU A 134 -21.50 -0.61 -19.48
CA GLU A 134 -22.09 0.06 -18.32
C GLU A 134 -21.19 1.02 -17.53
N SER A 135 -21.09 2.26 -18.02
CA SER A 135 -20.38 3.38 -17.41
C SER A 135 -20.85 3.69 -15.97
N ASP A 136 -22.15 3.71 -15.71
CA ASP A 136 -22.71 4.15 -14.44
C ASP A 136 -22.49 3.17 -13.27
N LYS A 137 -22.60 1.87 -13.56
CA LYS A 137 -22.31 0.84 -12.55
C LYS A 137 -20.82 0.82 -12.16
N ARG A 138 -19.94 1.14 -13.10
CA ARG A 138 -18.50 1.24 -12.83
C ARG A 138 -18.13 2.46 -12.00
N PHE A 139 -18.83 3.58 -12.18
CA PHE A 139 -18.62 4.77 -11.35
C PHE A 139 -18.96 4.51 -9.89
N GLY A 140 -20.13 3.96 -9.59
CA GLY A 140 -20.53 3.61 -8.22
C GLY A 140 -19.59 2.57 -7.58
N LEU A 141 -19.15 1.57 -8.38
CA LEU A 141 -18.20 0.57 -7.91
C LEU A 141 -16.82 1.18 -7.63
N ALA A 142 -16.37 2.17 -8.42
CA ALA A 142 -15.12 2.88 -8.19
C ALA A 142 -15.16 3.69 -6.89
N LEU A 143 -16.27 4.41 -6.63
CA LEU A 143 -16.50 5.12 -5.37
C LEU A 143 -16.48 4.16 -4.18
N LEU A 144 -17.20 3.04 -4.27
CA LEU A 144 -17.24 2.02 -3.21
C LEU A 144 -15.86 1.43 -2.95
N THR A 145 -15.13 1.09 -4.01
CA THR A 145 -13.76 0.55 -3.92
C THR A 145 -12.83 1.53 -3.24
N GLY A 146 -12.83 2.79 -3.72
CA GLY A 146 -12.01 3.84 -3.13
C GLY A 146 -12.39 4.12 -1.68
N GLY A 147 -13.68 4.16 -1.37
CA GLY A 147 -14.19 4.43 -0.02
C GLY A 147 -13.78 3.33 0.97
N VAL A 148 -14.10 2.08 0.68
CA VAL A 148 -13.82 0.94 1.59
C VAL A 148 -12.32 0.72 1.75
N ILE A 149 -11.59 0.64 0.64
CA ILE A 149 -10.14 0.39 0.70
C ILE A 149 -9.41 1.63 1.21
N GLY A 150 -9.87 2.84 0.88
CA GLY A 150 -9.31 4.07 1.43
C GLY A 150 -9.47 4.16 2.94
N PHE A 151 -10.64 3.86 3.49
CA PHE A 151 -10.84 3.81 4.94
C PHE A 151 -9.90 2.80 5.61
N TYR A 152 -9.81 1.59 5.04
CA TYR A 152 -8.85 0.59 5.51
C TYR A 152 -7.41 1.10 5.46
N ASP A 153 -7.02 1.78 4.37
CA ASP A 153 -5.67 2.33 4.20
C ASP A 153 -5.33 3.42 5.24
N GLY A 154 -6.29 4.27 5.55
CA GLY A 154 -6.15 5.27 6.60
C GLY A 154 -6.01 4.65 7.98
N LEU A 155 -6.78 3.59 8.26
CA LEU A 155 -6.81 2.92 9.55
C LEU A 155 -5.56 2.06 9.80
N PHE A 156 -5.12 1.30 8.79
CA PHE A 156 -4.00 0.35 8.90
C PHE A 156 -2.94 0.51 7.79
N GLY A 157 -3.35 0.51 6.54
CA GLY A 157 -2.52 0.71 5.35
C GLY A 157 -1.82 -0.49 4.75
N PRO A 158 -1.29 -1.48 5.48
CA PRO A 158 -0.56 -2.59 4.86
C PRO A 158 -1.40 -3.38 3.85
N GLY A 159 -0.85 -3.60 2.66
CA GLY A 159 -1.54 -4.40 1.62
C GLY A 159 -2.56 -3.66 0.77
N THR A 160 -2.85 -2.38 1.03
CA THR A 160 -3.81 -1.57 0.27
C THR A 160 -3.61 -1.64 -1.24
N GLY A 161 -2.36 -1.49 -1.70
CA GLY A 161 -2.05 -1.58 -3.13
C GLY A 161 -2.43 -2.93 -3.72
N SER A 162 -2.16 -4.02 -3.02
CA SER A 162 -2.54 -5.36 -3.46
C SER A 162 -4.05 -5.56 -3.50
N PHE A 163 -4.79 -5.02 -2.54
CA PHE A 163 -6.26 -5.05 -2.56
C PHE A 163 -6.84 -4.26 -3.72
N LEU A 164 -6.32 -3.06 -3.97
CA LEU A 164 -6.72 -2.24 -5.11
C LEU A 164 -6.47 -2.97 -6.43
N ILE A 165 -5.26 -3.53 -6.63
CA ILE A 165 -4.94 -4.32 -7.82
C ILE A 165 -5.93 -5.48 -7.97
N PHE A 166 -6.16 -6.23 -6.88
CA PHE A 166 -7.11 -7.33 -6.89
C PHE A 166 -8.51 -6.91 -7.34
N VAL A 167 -9.06 -5.84 -6.76
CA VAL A 167 -10.40 -5.35 -7.09
C VAL A 167 -10.45 -4.84 -8.53
N PHE A 168 -9.44 -4.10 -8.99
CA PHE A 168 -9.39 -3.59 -10.35
C PHE A 168 -9.27 -4.71 -11.39
N VAL A 169 -8.50 -5.75 -11.12
CA VAL A 169 -8.44 -6.93 -11.99
C VAL A 169 -9.76 -7.68 -11.97
N ARG A 170 -10.35 -7.92 -10.80
CA ARG A 170 -11.52 -8.81 -10.65
C ARG A 170 -12.83 -8.20 -11.11
N PHE A 171 -13.08 -6.95 -10.77
CA PHE A 171 -14.36 -6.31 -10.95
C PHE A 171 -14.38 -5.29 -12.09
N PHE A 172 -13.22 -4.71 -12.43
CA PHE A 172 -13.09 -3.77 -13.54
C PHE A 172 -12.49 -4.41 -14.78
N HIS A 173 -12.10 -5.70 -14.71
CA HIS A 173 -11.51 -6.47 -15.80
C HIS A 173 -10.29 -5.78 -16.42
N LEU A 174 -9.43 -5.21 -15.57
CA LEU A 174 -8.16 -4.64 -15.99
C LEU A 174 -7.07 -5.72 -15.98
N ASP A 175 -6.11 -5.60 -16.89
CA ASP A 175 -4.89 -6.38 -16.78
C ASP A 175 -4.07 -5.93 -15.55
N PHE A 176 -3.13 -6.78 -15.10
CA PHE A 176 -2.37 -6.52 -13.88
C PHE A 176 -1.53 -5.24 -13.93
N LEU A 177 -1.00 -4.88 -15.11
CA LEU A 177 -0.18 -3.67 -15.26
C LEU A 177 -1.05 -2.40 -15.16
N GLN A 178 -2.20 -2.38 -15.85
CA GLN A 178 -3.15 -1.27 -15.74
C GLN A 178 -3.77 -1.18 -14.35
N ALA A 179 -4.14 -2.31 -13.74
CA ALA A 179 -4.65 -2.36 -12.39
C ALA A 179 -3.61 -1.82 -11.38
N SER A 180 -2.33 -2.20 -11.53
CA SER A 180 -1.25 -1.65 -10.71
C SER A 180 -1.12 -0.14 -10.89
N ALA A 181 -1.16 0.34 -12.13
CA ALA A 181 -1.04 1.76 -12.42
C ALA A 181 -2.18 2.60 -11.78
N ILE A 182 -3.44 2.16 -11.94
CA ILE A 182 -4.60 2.84 -11.31
C ILE A 182 -4.54 2.73 -9.80
N ALA A 183 -4.16 1.57 -9.25
CA ALA A 183 -3.98 1.38 -7.82
C ALA A 183 -2.99 2.39 -7.22
N LYS A 184 -1.90 2.74 -7.95
CA LYS A 184 -0.96 3.76 -7.48
C LYS A 184 -1.58 5.16 -7.41
N VAL A 185 -2.41 5.53 -8.38
CA VAL A 185 -3.12 6.83 -8.35
C VAL A 185 -4.03 6.91 -7.12
N VAL A 186 -4.83 5.88 -6.88
CA VAL A 186 -5.72 5.81 -5.70
C VAL A 186 -4.91 5.79 -4.40
N ASN A 187 -3.81 5.03 -4.35
CA ASN A 187 -2.99 4.92 -3.16
C ASN A 187 -2.23 6.22 -2.82
N VAL A 188 -1.89 7.06 -3.81
CA VAL A 188 -1.39 8.42 -3.56
C VAL A 188 -2.42 9.24 -2.81
N ALA A 189 -3.68 9.20 -3.23
CA ALA A 189 -4.77 9.90 -2.54
C ALA A 189 -4.95 9.40 -1.10
N CYS A 190 -4.92 8.08 -0.87
CA CYS A 190 -4.96 7.49 0.46
C CYS A 190 -3.79 7.96 1.34
N ASN A 191 -2.55 7.85 0.83
CA ASN A 191 -1.36 8.25 1.58
C ASN A 191 -1.36 9.74 1.90
N PHE A 192 -1.79 10.59 0.95
CA PHE A 192 -1.89 12.03 1.17
C PHE A 192 -2.89 12.36 2.28
N ALA A 193 -4.08 11.79 2.22
CA ALA A 193 -5.15 12.04 3.20
C ALA A 193 -4.75 11.56 4.61
N ALA A 194 -4.22 10.35 4.71
CA ALA A 194 -3.76 9.80 5.98
C ALA A 194 -2.57 10.59 6.56
N LEU A 195 -1.59 10.97 5.69
CA LEU A 195 -0.47 11.81 6.12
C LEU A 195 -0.94 13.17 6.61
N ALA A 196 -1.89 13.80 5.93
CA ALA A 196 -2.45 15.09 6.35
C ALA A 196 -3.01 15.02 7.79
N TRP A 197 -3.75 13.94 8.11
CA TRP A 197 -4.23 13.72 9.48
C TRP A 197 -3.08 13.48 10.47
N PHE A 198 -2.20 12.50 10.20
CA PHE A 198 -1.12 12.14 11.14
C PHE A 198 -0.13 13.28 11.36
N ALA A 199 0.19 14.07 10.33
CA ALA A 199 1.06 15.23 10.44
C ALA A 199 0.40 16.33 11.28
N GLY A 200 -0.87 16.63 11.05
CA GLY A 200 -1.64 17.60 11.82
C GLY A 200 -1.81 17.21 13.30
N ALA A 201 -1.85 15.90 13.58
CA ALA A 201 -1.94 15.36 14.94
C ALA A 201 -0.56 15.17 15.62
N GLY A 202 0.56 15.55 14.98
CA GLY A 202 1.91 15.38 15.52
C GLY A 202 2.46 13.95 15.50
N HIS A 203 1.82 13.06 14.74
CA HIS A 203 2.17 11.64 14.63
C HIS A 203 3.08 11.34 13.46
N VAL A 204 4.22 12.06 13.33
CA VAL A 204 5.21 11.83 12.27
C VAL A 204 6.62 12.09 12.81
N ILE A 205 7.53 11.15 12.58
CA ILE A 205 8.97 11.33 12.82
C ILE A 205 9.58 11.88 11.52
N TRP A 206 9.57 13.20 11.35
CA TRP A 206 9.91 13.87 10.10
C TRP A 206 11.30 13.52 9.54
N PRO A 207 12.41 13.59 10.32
CA PRO A 207 13.75 13.30 9.79
C PRO A 207 13.85 11.87 9.26
N LEU A 208 13.30 10.91 10.01
CA LEU A 208 13.30 9.51 9.63
C LEU A 208 12.41 9.26 8.41
N GLY A 209 11.19 9.81 8.41
CA GLY A 209 10.24 9.65 7.31
C GLY A 209 10.78 10.21 5.99
N LEU A 210 11.48 11.35 6.01
CA LEU A 210 12.11 11.94 4.83
C LEU A 210 13.30 11.13 4.33
N PHE A 211 14.15 10.62 5.23
CA PHE A 211 15.22 9.69 4.87
C PHE A 211 14.66 8.43 4.18
N MET A 212 13.67 7.80 4.83
CA MET A 212 13.00 6.63 4.27
C MET A 212 12.27 6.94 2.96
N ALA A 213 11.76 8.17 2.76
CA ALA A 213 11.15 8.61 1.50
C ALA A 213 12.16 8.58 0.35
N GLY A 214 13.38 9.10 0.55
CA GLY A 214 14.44 9.01 -0.45
C GLY A 214 14.76 7.56 -0.84
N CYS A 215 14.88 6.68 0.15
CA CYS A 215 15.09 5.25 -0.06
C CYS A 215 13.90 4.59 -0.79
N ASN A 216 12.68 4.95 -0.43
CA ASN A 216 11.46 4.43 -1.05
C ASN A 216 11.32 4.86 -2.52
N ILE A 217 11.64 6.13 -2.84
CA ILE A 217 11.71 6.61 -4.24
C ILE A 217 12.70 5.77 -5.04
N PHE A 218 13.90 5.54 -4.51
CA PHE A 218 14.92 4.74 -5.19
C PHE A 218 14.41 3.33 -5.51
N GLY A 219 13.81 2.66 -4.53
CA GLY A 219 13.16 1.36 -4.74
C GLY A 219 12.03 1.43 -5.78
N SER A 220 11.20 2.46 -5.72
CA SER A 220 10.08 2.68 -6.64
C SER A 220 10.54 2.91 -8.08
N ILE A 221 11.66 3.62 -8.31
CA ILE A 221 12.26 3.79 -9.64
C ILE A 221 12.60 2.43 -10.25
N ILE A 222 13.28 1.58 -9.48
CA ILE A 222 13.67 0.24 -9.93
C ILE A 222 12.43 -0.60 -10.22
N GLY A 223 11.50 -0.69 -9.27
CA GLY A 223 10.31 -1.54 -9.40
C GLY A 223 9.42 -1.11 -10.57
N THR A 224 9.18 0.20 -10.74
CA THR A 224 8.36 0.71 -11.86
C THR A 224 9.00 0.41 -13.22
N ARG A 225 10.34 0.56 -13.33
CA ARG A 225 11.05 0.20 -14.57
C ARG A 225 10.93 -1.29 -14.88
N LEU A 226 11.08 -2.14 -13.87
CA LEU A 226 10.92 -3.58 -14.02
C LEU A 226 9.49 -3.96 -14.43
N ALA A 227 8.48 -3.35 -13.80
CA ALA A 227 7.08 -3.59 -14.15
C ALA A 227 6.76 -3.18 -15.58
N LEU A 228 7.20 -2.00 -16.02
CA LEU A 228 6.98 -1.50 -17.37
C LEU A 228 7.72 -2.33 -18.43
N LYS A 229 8.93 -2.84 -18.11
CA LYS A 229 9.71 -3.71 -19.00
C LYS A 229 9.14 -5.14 -19.06
N GLY A 230 8.76 -5.67 -17.91
CA GLY A 230 8.27 -7.05 -17.77
C GLY A 230 6.79 -7.24 -18.10
N GLY A 231 6.02 -6.14 -18.16
CA GLY A 231 4.61 -6.16 -18.53
C GLY A 231 3.72 -6.90 -17.53
N THR A 232 2.50 -7.20 -17.97
CA THR A 232 1.44 -7.83 -17.15
C THR A 232 1.88 -9.18 -16.54
N SER A 233 2.60 -10.02 -17.29
CA SER A 233 3.04 -11.34 -16.81
C SER A 233 4.03 -11.22 -15.65
N PHE A 234 4.98 -10.30 -15.75
CA PHE A 234 5.94 -10.03 -14.68
C PHE A 234 5.25 -9.52 -13.40
N VAL A 235 4.36 -8.52 -13.54
CA VAL A 235 3.62 -7.96 -12.41
C VAL A 235 2.79 -9.04 -11.73
N ARG A 236 2.11 -9.90 -12.50
CA ARG A 236 1.34 -11.03 -11.99
C ARG A 236 2.21 -12.00 -11.21
N THR A 237 3.34 -12.43 -11.79
CA THR A 237 4.25 -13.40 -11.15
C THR A 237 4.80 -12.83 -9.85
N LEU A 238 5.28 -11.58 -9.86
CA LEU A 238 5.81 -10.93 -8.66
C LEU A 238 4.70 -10.74 -7.60
N PHE A 239 3.49 -10.40 -8.01
CA PHE A 239 2.33 -10.30 -7.11
C PHE A 239 2.09 -11.62 -6.36
N LEU A 240 2.03 -12.74 -7.08
CA LEU A 240 1.82 -14.05 -6.48
C LEU A 240 2.97 -14.48 -5.56
N LEU A 241 4.21 -14.15 -5.95
CA LEU A 241 5.42 -14.47 -5.18
C LEU A 241 5.47 -13.68 -3.86
N VAL A 242 5.29 -12.36 -3.91
CA VAL A 242 5.31 -11.49 -2.72
C VAL A 242 4.21 -11.87 -1.76
N VAL A 243 3.01 -12.08 -2.27
CA VAL A 243 1.88 -12.50 -1.45
C VAL A 243 2.12 -13.88 -0.82
N GLY A 244 2.67 -14.84 -1.57
CA GLY A 244 3.04 -16.15 -1.05
C GLY A 244 4.05 -16.07 0.09
N LEU A 245 5.11 -15.28 -0.07
CA LEU A 245 6.13 -15.06 0.97
C LEU A 245 5.56 -14.39 2.22
N LEU A 246 4.68 -13.41 2.05
CA LEU A 246 4.02 -12.75 3.18
C LEU A 246 3.18 -13.72 4.00
N ILE A 247 2.50 -14.68 3.36
CA ILE A 247 1.72 -15.71 4.05
C ILE A 247 2.60 -16.64 4.85
N ILE A 248 3.68 -17.12 4.21
CA ILE A 248 4.61 -18.03 4.89
C ILE A 248 5.19 -17.34 6.13
N LYS A 249 5.64 -16.09 5.97
CA LYS A 249 6.19 -15.31 7.08
C LYS A 249 5.16 -15.09 8.19
N THR A 250 3.95 -14.61 7.83
CA THR A 250 2.93 -14.28 8.84
C THR A 250 2.36 -15.54 9.49
N GLY A 251 2.26 -16.65 8.76
CA GLY A 251 1.92 -17.95 9.31
C GLY A 251 2.97 -18.44 10.29
N TYR A 252 4.25 -18.33 9.94
CA TYR A 252 5.36 -18.67 10.83
C TYR A 252 5.37 -17.80 12.10
N ASP A 253 5.24 -16.49 11.96
CA ASP A 253 5.22 -15.55 13.09
C ASP A 253 4.00 -15.81 14.02
N GLY A 254 2.85 -16.19 13.47
CA GLY A 254 1.63 -16.49 14.23
C GLY A 254 1.62 -17.85 14.92
N PHE A 255 2.36 -18.87 14.40
CA PHE A 255 2.40 -20.20 14.98
C PHE A 255 3.62 -20.45 15.88
N PHE A 256 4.73 -19.75 15.67
CA PHE A 256 6.01 -20.05 16.35
C PHE A 256 6.54 -18.89 17.21
N ARG A 257 5.92 -17.72 17.21
CA ARG A 257 6.30 -16.56 18.03
C ARG A 257 5.17 -16.04 18.93
N ALA A 258 4.06 -16.77 19.03
CA ALA A 258 2.97 -16.45 19.96
C ALA A 258 3.30 -16.92 21.37
#